data_e516bf1749b458f401020642603ee030
#
_entry.id   e516bf1749b458f401020642603ee030
#
_cell.length_a   1.000
_cell.length_b   1.000
_cell.length_c   1.000
_cell.angle_alpha   90.00
_cell.angle_beta   90.00
_cell.angle_gamma   90.00
#
_symmetry.space_group_name_H-M   'P 1'
#
loop_
_entity.id
_entity.type
_entity.pdbx_description
1 polymer ?
#
loop_
_entity_poly.entity_id
_entity_poly.type
_entity_poly.pdbx_seq_one_letter_code
_entity_poly.pdbx_strand_id
1 'polypeptide(L)'
;MTDKEIVLAFVKAINDHDVNKIYNLMPEDYVFIDGYGDKHVGKNGMKEGWQNYYQMFPDYNIEITDFFEHKSIFGLFGYASGTYKITKDKSNNNFWKTTAAWKAVVENKKIKHWQVYCDYTRLMEIINKESSD
;
A
#
# COMPACT_ATOMS: atom_id res chain seq x y z
N MET A 1 13.43 -11.99 -14.13
CA MET A 1 13.02 -10.59 -13.87
C MET A 1 14.13 -9.87 -13.09
N THR A 2 14.38 -8.64 -13.45
CA THR A 2 15.28 -7.78 -12.67
C THR A 2 14.60 -7.38 -11.36
N ASP A 3 15.39 -6.89 -10.41
CA ASP A 3 14.82 -6.40 -9.15
C ASP A 3 13.85 -5.26 -9.39
N LYS A 4 14.16 -4.37 -10.35
CA LYS A 4 13.23 -3.30 -10.75
C LYS A 4 11.91 -3.86 -11.25
N GLU A 5 11.94 -4.90 -12.08
CA GLU A 5 10.73 -5.53 -12.59
C GLU A 5 9.90 -6.17 -11.48
N ILE A 6 10.56 -6.71 -10.44
CA ILE A 6 9.87 -7.25 -9.26
C ILE A 6 9.10 -6.14 -8.53
N VAL A 7 9.75 -4.99 -8.32
CA VAL A 7 9.10 -3.85 -7.65
C VAL A 7 7.92 -3.34 -8.48
N LEU A 8 8.09 -3.20 -9.79
CA LEU A 8 7.02 -2.73 -10.68
C LEU A 8 5.87 -3.74 -10.73
N ALA A 9 6.17 -5.04 -10.70
CA ALA A 9 5.14 -6.07 -10.64
C ALA A 9 4.34 -6.00 -9.34
N PHE A 10 5.01 -5.69 -8.23
CA PHE A 10 4.33 -5.52 -6.93
C PHE A 10 3.38 -4.31 -6.97
N VAL A 11 3.84 -3.18 -7.49
CA VAL A 11 3.01 -1.98 -7.67
C VAL A 11 1.79 -2.29 -8.54
N LYS A 12 2.01 -2.97 -9.67
CA LYS A 12 0.92 -3.36 -10.57
C LYS A 12 -0.09 -4.27 -9.87
N ALA A 13 0.38 -5.24 -9.10
CA ALA A 13 -0.49 -6.15 -8.35
C ALA A 13 -1.32 -5.38 -7.32
N ILE A 14 -0.73 -4.38 -6.64
CA ILE A 14 -1.46 -3.52 -5.71
C ILE A 14 -2.58 -2.78 -6.44
N ASN A 15 -2.28 -2.19 -7.59
CA ASN A 15 -3.27 -1.42 -8.36
C ASN A 15 -4.34 -2.30 -9.02
N ASP A 16 -3.98 -3.52 -9.39
CA ASP A 16 -4.92 -4.50 -9.95
C ASP A 16 -5.77 -5.17 -8.84
N HIS A 17 -5.46 -4.91 -7.58
CA HIS A 17 -6.07 -5.55 -6.41
C HIS A 17 -5.91 -7.08 -6.48
N ASP A 18 -4.80 -7.54 -7.04
CA ASP A 18 -4.49 -8.96 -7.19
C ASP A 18 -3.77 -9.47 -5.93
N VAL A 19 -4.56 -9.84 -4.95
CA VAL A 19 -4.06 -10.25 -3.63
C VAL A 19 -3.14 -11.47 -3.72
N ASN A 20 -3.47 -12.42 -4.58
CA ASN A 20 -2.63 -13.62 -4.75
C ASN A 20 -1.27 -13.27 -5.29
N LYS A 21 -1.19 -12.37 -6.28
CA LYS A 21 0.08 -11.94 -6.84
C LYS A 21 0.90 -11.14 -5.85
N ILE A 22 0.25 -10.25 -5.09
CA ILE A 22 0.92 -9.51 -4.00
C ILE A 22 1.57 -10.52 -3.03
N TYR A 23 0.80 -11.49 -2.57
CA TYR A 23 1.26 -12.51 -1.63
C TYR A 23 2.42 -13.33 -2.20
N ASN A 24 2.34 -13.73 -3.47
CA ASN A 24 3.35 -14.57 -4.11
C ASN A 24 4.68 -13.84 -4.32
N LEU A 25 4.68 -12.52 -4.28
CA LEU A 25 5.90 -11.72 -4.38
C LEU A 25 6.56 -11.48 -3.01
N MET A 26 5.96 -11.98 -1.92
CA MET A 26 6.49 -11.85 -0.57
C MET A 26 7.24 -13.11 -0.15
N PRO A 27 8.40 -12.99 0.50
CA PRO A 27 9.03 -14.13 1.17
C PRO A 27 8.34 -14.42 2.51
N GLU A 28 8.63 -15.59 3.10
CA GLU A 28 8.05 -15.96 4.40
C GLU A 28 8.33 -14.91 5.50
N ASP A 29 9.51 -14.30 5.45
CA ASP A 29 9.95 -13.31 6.43
C ASP A 29 9.74 -11.88 5.96
N TYR A 30 8.71 -11.66 5.14
CA TYR A 30 8.33 -10.35 4.65
C TYR A 30 8.12 -9.35 5.79
N VAL A 31 8.53 -8.10 5.57
CA VAL A 31 8.35 -7.02 6.53
C VAL A 31 7.58 -5.88 5.88
N PHE A 32 6.49 -5.49 6.51
CA PHE A 32 5.73 -4.30 6.14
C PHE A 32 5.82 -3.28 7.26
N ILE A 33 6.15 -2.04 6.92
CA ILE A 33 6.09 -0.92 7.87
C ILE A 33 5.05 0.06 7.35
N ASP A 34 4.03 0.31 8.15
CA ASP A 34 2.93 1.19 7.75
C ASP A 34 3.29 2.66 7.94
N GLY A 35 2.39 3.55 7.54
CA GLY A 35 2.64 4.99 7.58
C GLY A 35 2.74 5.58 8.98
N TYR A 36 2.39 4.83 10.02
CA TYR A 36 2.58 5.21 11.42
C TYR A 36 3.92 4.72 11.98
N GLY A 37 4.68 3.94 11.18
CA GLY A 37 5.93 3.35 11.61
C GLY A 37 5.78 2.00 12.30
N ASP A 38 4.57 1.43 12.33
CA ASP A 38 4.34 0.13 12.94
C ASP A 38 4.80 -0.99 12.03
N LYS A 39 5.54 -1.94 12.60
CA LYS A 39 6.18 -3.03 11.88
C LYS A 39 5.34 -4.31 11.96
N HIS A 40 5.09 -4.91 10.81
CA HIS A 40 4.37 -6.18 10.67
C HIS A 40 5.30 -7.18 10.00
N VAL A 41 5.56 -8.32 10.64
CA VAL A 41 6.54 -9.30 10.17
C VAL A 41 5.84 -10.58 9.73
N GLY A 42 6.28 -11.12 8.59
CA GLY A 42 5.76 -12.35 8.00
C GLY A 42 4.69 -12.09 6.97
N LYS A 43 4.54 -13.03 6.04
CA LYS A 43 3.53 -12.90 4.98
C LYS A 43 2.16 -13.48 5.37
N ASN A 44 2.12 -14.25 6.46
CA ASN A 44 0.87 -14.82 6.96
C ASN A 44 -0.07 -13.68 7.40
N GLY A 45 -1.31 -13.75 6.96
CA GLY A 45 -2.28 -12.69 7.24
C GLY A 45 -2.27 -11.55 6.24
N MET A 46 -1.27 -11.45 5.35
CA MET A 46 -1.20 -10.38 4.38
C MET A 46 -2.32 -10.47 3.33
N LYS A 47 -2.75 -11.68 2.95
CA LYS A 47 -3.90 -11.83 2.06
C LYS A 47 -5.15 -11.23 2.67
N GLU A 48 -5.44 -11.59 3.92
CA GLU A 48 -6.60 -11.07 4.63
C GLU A 48 -6.47 -9.56 4.84
N GLY A 49 -5.27 -9.09 5.18
CA GLY A 49 -4.99 -7.67 5.34
C GLY A 49 -5.29 -6.87 4.08
N TRP A 50 -4.83 -7.33 2.92
CA TRP A 50 -5.11 -6.67 1.65
C TRP A 50 -6.58 -6.77 1.26
N GLN A 51 -7.23 -7.93 1.48
CA GLN A 51 -8.65 -8.10 1.22
C GLN A 51 -9.48 -7.11 2.03
N ASN A 52 -9.17 -6.96 3.32
CA ASN A 52 -9.85 -6.01 4.20
C ASN A 52 -9.60 -4.56 3.76
N TYR A 53 -8.38 -4.25 3.37
CA TYR A 53 -8.02 -2.91 2.91
C TYR A 53 -8.79 -2.52 1.65
N TYR A 54 -8.92 -3.45 0.70
CA TYR A 54 -9.66 -3.21 -0.54
C TYR A 54 -11.18 -3.14 -0.30
N GLN A 55 -11.69 -3.75 0.77
CA GLN A 55 -13.09 -3.57 1.17
C GLN A 55 -13.32 -2.14 1.69
N MET A 56 -12.36 -1.61 2.45
CA MET A 56 -12.44 -0.22 2.93
C MET A 56 -12.25 0.78 1.79
N PHE A 57 -11.37 0.48 0.84
CA PHE A 57 -11.00 1.35 -0.26
C PHE A 57 -11.04 0.59 -1.58
N PRO A 58 -12.24 0.35 -2.15
CA PRO A 58 -12.37 -0.46 -3.38
C PRO A 58 -11.68 0.13 -4.60
N ASP A 59 -11.39 1.42 -4.59
CA ASP A 59 -10.71 2.13 -5.65
C ASP A 59 -9.26 2.51 -5.29
N TYR A 60 -8.68 1.83 -4.28
CA TYR A 60 -7.31 2.15 -3.85
C TYR A 60 -6.34 2.06 -5.01
N ASN A 61 -5.50 3.09 -5.15
CA ASN A 61 -4.54 3.19 -6.24
C ASN A 61 -3.29 3.93 -5.77
N ILE A 62 -2.15 3.47 -6.22
CA ILE A 62 -0.90 4.20 -6.03
C ILE A 62 -0.36 4.64 -7.39
N GLU A 63 0.06 5.90 -7.47
CA GLU A 63 0.63 6.49 -8.67
C GLU A 63 2.09 6.81 -8.40
N ILE A 64 2.99 6.25 -9.19
CA ILE A 64 4.43 6.46 -9.03
C ILE A 64 4.89 7.48 -10.07
N THR A 65 5.40 8.61 -9.60
CA THR A 65 5.92 9.67 -10.45
C THR A 65 7.44 9.64 -10.57
N ASP A 66 8.13 9.12 -9.57
CA ASP A 66 9.59 9.06 -9.53
C ASP A 66 10.03 7.72 -8.95
N PHE A 67 11.07 7.14 -9.54
CA PHE A 67 11.56 5.82 -9.19
C PHE A 67 13.09 5.87 -9.12
N PHE A 68 13.64 5.51 -7.98
CA PHE A 68 15.08 5.49 -7.74
C PHE A 68 15.55 4.13 -7.29
N GLU A 69 16.69 3.71 -7.80
CA GLU A 69 17.27 2.42 -7.46
C GLU A 69 18.69 2.61 -6.96
N HIS A 70 19.01 1.98 -5.84
CA HIS A 70 20.36 1.87 -5.33
C HIS A 70 20.57 0.45 -4.83
N LYS A 71 21.28 -0.37 -5.60
CA LYS A 71 21.46 -1.79 -5.33
C LYS A 71 20.08 -2.47 -5.24
N SER A 72 19.78 -3.15 -4.13
CA SER A 72 18.49 -3.83 -3.95
C SER A 72 17.44 -2.95 -3.26
N ILE A 73 17.73 -1.68 -3.04
CA ILE A 73 16.85 -0.74 -2.35
C ILE A 73 16.23 0.21 -3.37
N PHE A 74 14.91 0.38 -3.29
CA PHE A 74 14.16 1.21 -4.23
C PHE A 74 13.37 2.27 -3.47
N GLY A 75 13.44 3.51 -3.96
CA GLY A 75 12.60 4.60 -3.47
C GLY A 75 11.59 4.97 -4.55
N LEU A 76 10.31 4.99 -4.18
CA LEU A 76 9.22 5.34 -5.08
C LEU A 76 8.49 6.55 -4.50
N PHE A 77 8.18 7.53 -5.35
CA PHE A 77 7.49 8.74 -4.92
C PHE A 77 6.27 8.96 -5.78
N GLY A 78 5.21 9.47 -5.19
CA GLY A 78 3.99 9.75 -5.92
C GLY A 78 2.81 10.01 -5.02
N TYR A 79 1.69 9.35 -5.29
CA TYR A 79 0.44 9.57 -4.58
C TYR A 79 -0.25 8.26 -4.27
N ALA A 80 -0.97 8.24 -3.14
CA ALA A 80 -1.92 7.19 -2.82
C ALA A 80 -3.31 7.81 -2.76
N SER A 81 -4.33 7.08 -3.20
CA SER A 81 -5.70 7.58 -3.22
C SER A 81 -6.71 6.45 -3.02
N GLY A 82 -7.90 6.82 -2.60
CA GLY A 82 -9.00 5.91 -2.43
C GLY A 82 -10.23 6.60 -1.90
N THR A 83 -11.34 5.87 -1.86
CA THR A 83 -12.60 6.34 -1.29
C THR A 83 -12.98 5.42 -0.15
N TYR A 84 -13.18 5.99 1.05
CA TYR A 84 -13.58 5.20 2.22
C TYR A 84 -15.04 4.78 2.09
N LYS A 85 -15.31 3.47 2.09
CA LYS A 85 -16.65 2.93 1.84
C LYS A 85 -17.42 2.54 3.10
N ILE A 86 -16.76 2.45 4.25
CA ILE A 86 -17.45 2.23 5.53
C ILE A 86 -17.98 3.58 6.00
N THR A 87 -19.18 3.94 5.54
CA THR A 87 -19.69 5.29 5.69
C THR A 87 -21.16 5.32 6.12
N LYS A 88 -21.47 6.27 7.00
CA LYS A 88 -22.84 6.65 7.35
C LYS A 88 -23.35 7.75 6.40
N ASP A 89 -22.43 8.50 5.81
CA ASP A 89 -22.72 9.60 4.91
C ASP A 89 -22.71 9.12 3.46
N LYS A 90 -23.84 9.25 2.77
CA LYS A 90 -23.99 8.83 1.38
C LYS A 90 -23.63 9.92 0.38
N SER A 91 -23.07 11.04 0.83
CA SER A 91 -22.70 12.15 -0.05
C SER A 91 -21.49 11.83 -0.93
N ASN A 92 -20.79 10.71 -0.71
CA ASN A 92 -19.59 10.27 -1.44
C ASN A 92 -18.41 11.23 -1.30
N ASN A 93 -18.37 12.03 -0.26
CA ASN A 93 -17.30 13.00 -0.03
C ASN A 93 -16.14 12.39 0.78
N ASN A 94 -15.89 11.08 0.58
CA ASN A 94 -14.90 10.32 1.33
C ASN A 94 -13.68 9.94 0.48
N PHE A 95 -13.53 10.61 -0.66
CA PHE A 95 -12.33 10.44 -1.48
C PHE A 95 -11.16 11.19 -0.83
N TRP A 96 -10.00 10.53 -0.81
CA TRP A 96 -8.75 11.13 -0.35
C TRP A 96 -7.64 10.84 -1.35
N LYS A 97 -6.72 11.77 -1.46
CA LYS A 97 -5.48 11.62 -2.22
C LYS A 97 -4.38 12.33 -1.46
N THR A 98 -3.25 11.66 -1.27
CA THR A 98 -2.14 12.21 -0.50
C THR A 98 -0.81 11.92 -1.19
N THR A 99 0.15 12.80 -0.98
CA THR A 99 1.53 12.53 -1.39
C THR A 99 2.05 11.36 -0.57
N ALA A 100 2.82 10.50 -1.21
CA ALA A 100 3.33 9.31 -0.57
C ALA A 100 4.68 8.91 -1.15
N ALA A 101 5.43 8.17 -0.37
CA ALA A 101 6.67 7.56 -0.80
C ALA A 101 6.69 6.13 -0.27
N TRP A 102 7.40 5.26 -0.99
CA TRP A 102 7.55 3.86 -0.58
C TRP A 102 9.00 3.47 -0.66
N LYS A 103 9.42 2.63 0.28
CA LYS A 103 10.71 1.97 0.25
C LYS A 103 10.48 0.50 0.01
N ALA A 104 11.12 -0.06 -1.02
CA ALA A 104 11.09 -1.48 -1.29
C ALA A 104 12.51 -2.04 -1.23
N VAL A 105 12.66 -3.21 -0.64
CA VAL A 105 13.91 -3.96 -0.67
C VAL A 105 13.62 -5.30 -1.33
N VAL A 106 14.41 -5.65 -2.36
CA VAL A 106 14.27 -6.91 -3.08
C VAL A 106 15.38 -7.87 -2.65
N GLU A 107 14.99 -9.09 -2.35
CA GLU A 107 15.93 -10.15 -2.01
C GLU A 107 15.42 -11.47 -2.60
N ASN A 108 16.27 -12.18 -3.32
CA ASN A 108 15.91 -13.46 -3.97
C ASN A 108 14.64 -13.36 -4.82
N LYS A 109 14.51 -12.27 -5.60
CA LYS A 109 13.38 -12.02 -6.50
C LYS A 109 12.04 -11.90 -5.77
N LYS A 110 12.07 -11.48 -4.51
CA LYS A 110 10.88 -11.23 -3.69
C LYS A 110 10.98 -9.86 -3.04
N ILE A 111 9.84 -9.31 -2.65
CA ILE A 111 9.78 -8.06 -1.88
C ILE A 111 9.99 -8.41 -0.41
N LYS A 112 11.23 -8.25 0.05
CA LYS A 112 11.60 -8.52 1.43
C LYS A 112 11.02 -7.48 2.39
N HIS A 113 10.96 -6.23 1.94
CA HIS A 113 10.57 -5.10 2.78
C HIS A 113 9.75 -4.13 1.94
N TRP A 114 8.61 -3.70 2.47
CA TRP A 114 7.76 -2.66 1.87
C TRP A 114 7.36 -1.69 2.97
N GLN A 115 7.67 -0.42 2.78
CA GLN A 115 7.38 0.60 3.77
C GLN A 115 6.74 1.80 3.09
N VAL A 116 5.68 2.34 3.71
CA VAL A 116 4.98 3.51 3.19
C VAL A 116 5.25 4.72 4.09
N TYR A 117 5.41 5.87 3.45
CA TYR A 117 5.53 7.18 4.09
C TYR A 117 4.44 8.05 3.47
N CYS A 118 3.51 8.53 4.26
CA CYS A 118 2.45 9.39 3.73
C CYS A 118 1.80 10.22 4.81
N ASP A 119 1.07 11.26 4.37
CA ASP A 119 0.29 12.11 5.25
C ASP A 119 -1.14 11.56 5.32
N TYR A 120 -1.54 11.05 6.47
CA TYR A 120 -2.86 10.48 6.68
C TYR A 120 -3.89 11.49 7.19
N THR A 121 -3.55 12.79 7.28
CA THR A 121 -4.44 13.79 7.87
C THR A 121 -5.84 13.76 7.26
N ARG A 122 -5.95 13.83 5.94
CA ARG A 122 -7.25 13.83 5.26
C ARG A 122 -8.00 12.52 5.48
N LEU A 123 -7.32 11.39 5.38
CA LEU A 123 -7.93 10.07 5.59
C LEU A 123 -8.45 9.95 7.02
N MET A 124 -7.67 10.39 8.01
CA MET A 124 -8.09 10.32 9.41
C MET A 124 -9.28 11.24 9.69
N GLU A 125 -9.37 12.40 9.05
CA GLU A 125 -10.53 13.27 9.13
C GLU A 125 -11.79 12.55 8.64
N ILE A 126 -11.68 11.84 7.52
CA ILE A 126 -12.79 11.06 6.95
C ILE A 126 -13.22 9.94 7.91
N ILE A 127 -12.26 9.15 8.40
CA ILE A 127 -12.52 8.03 9.30
C ILE A 127 -13.16 8.53 10.60
N ASN A 128 -12.63 9.62 11.17
CA ASN A 128 -13.15 10.18 12.40
C ASN A 128 -14.57 10.75 12.22
N LYS A 129 -14.84 11.38 11.09
CA LYS A 129 -16.19 11.86 10.74
C LYS A 129 -17.19 10.71 10.70
N GLU A 130 -16.82 9.58 10.07
CA GLU A 130 -17.71 8.44 9.92
C GLU A 130 -17.87 7.65 11.24
N SER A 131 -16.90 7.76 12.15
CA SER A 131 -16.95 7.11 13.46
C SER A 131 -17.71 7.93 14.51
N SER A 132 -17.99 9.21 14.23
CA SER A 132 -18.71 10.12 15.14
C SER A 132 -20.20 9.86 15.09
N ASP A 133 -20.84 9.93 16.24
CA ASP A 133 -22.30 9.88 16.34
C ASP A 133 -22.91 11.27 16.25
#